data_50852bc850239f6e6923756aaa3a1755
#
_entry.id   50852bc850239f6e6923756aaa3a1755
#
_cell.length_a   1.000
_cell.length_b   1.000
_cell.length_c   1.000
_cell.angle_alpha   90.00
_cell.angle_beta   90.00
_cell.angle_gamma   90.00
#
_symmetry.space_group_name_H-M   'P 1'
#
loop_
_entity.id
_entity.type
_entity.pdbx_description
1 polymer ?
#
loop_
_entity_poly.entity_id
_entity_poly.type
_entity_poly.pdbx_seq_one_letter_code
_entity_poly.pdbx_strand_id
1 'polypeptide(L)'
;MLLRWTIVALFAVQGSLAAQEKLRDVTFNRDVAPIIFKNCSMCHRPGESGPFPLLSYEDVKSHARQIVTVTRTRFMPPWLPVPSDFKFADQRGLTPEQIATTAKWVEQGTREGNPRDLPPKPKFTPGWQLGEPDLILKAEKPYMLPANGSDQYWNFVLPVRISKTRWVKAVEIRPADKRLVHHANMLVDRTESARHLETERGSGFGGMELSLESESFDPDSHFLFWKPGSIPYVEPDGMALRVDPGTDMVLNLHLQPSGKEEPIQPSVGLYFTDKPATLHPMLLQIQNDRALDIPPGDAHFVVKSDLTLPVDVEVLAIYPHAHYLGKDLTARATLPDGTTKTLIHIPHWDLKWQGVFRYAEPVRLPKGTKIEMEYVYDNSEDNVANPSYPPKRVTSGNRATDEMSHLWLQVLPLSSDEAHGDPRVLLMEALARRTLENDPNDFEAHYNLAAVEQMKGNVAQAIEHYEAAVKLRPDHAVANNALGAALLASGKTEEAVRYFRVAIKARPDYFDAHYNLGLALHASGDVNGTIEELSMAVRISPRDVSAHANLGAALAEMGRFKEAQAELERALAIDPNYQMARENLDAIKGSER
;
A
#
# COMPACT_ATOMS: atom_id res chain seq x y z
N MET A 1 16.04 99.98 -16.21
CA MET A 1 14.77 99.54 -16.81
C MET A 1 14.67 98.07 -16.65
N LEU A 2 14.08 97.59 -15.53
CA LEU A 2 14.06 96.17 -15.14
C LEU A 2 12.59 95.74 -15.03
N LEU A 3 12.18 94.84 -15.93
CA LEU A 3 10.82 94.25 -15.96
C LEU A 3 10.76 93.11 -15.02
N ARG A 4 9.96 93.15 -13.96
CA ARG A 4 9.63 92.09 -13.04
C ARG A 4 8.52 91.24 -13.59
N TRP A 5 8.80 89.92 -13.82
CA TRP A 5 7.78 88.92 -14.11
C TRP A 5 7.31 88.31 -12.82
N THR A 6 6.02 88.44 -12.50
CA THR A 6 5.39 87.73 -11.37
C THR A 6 4.85 86.39 -11.87
N ILE A 7 5.41 85.29 -11.35
CA ILE A 7 4.91 83.97 -11.63
C ILE A 7 3.84 83.63 -10.59
N VAL A 8 2.60 83.47 -11.07
CA VAL A 8 1.48 82.96 -10.27
C VAL A 8 1.56 81.42 -10.31
N ALA A 9 1.86 80.85 -9.17
CA ALA A 9 1.85 79.36 -8.99
C ALA A 9 0.39 78.95 -8.72
N LEU A 10 -0.24 78.28 -9.69
CA LEU A 10 -1.48 77.55 -9.49
C LEU A 10 -1.16 76.22 -8.76
N PHE A 11 -1.52 76.12 -7.49
CA PHE A 11 -1.57 74.83 -6.80
C PHE A 11 -2.82 74.06 -7.29
N ALA A 12 -2.61 73.10 -8.16
CA ALA A 12 -3.61 72.10 -8.48
C ALA A 12 -3.68 71.10 -7.30
N VAL A 13 -4.77 71.21 -6.52
CA VAL A 13 -5.13 70.15 -5.54
C VAL A 13 -5.59 68.95 -6.32
N GLN A 14 -4.66 68.02 -6.55
CA GLN A 14 -5.01 66.66 -6.96
C GLN A 14 -5.65 65.95 -5.78
N GLY A 15 -6.98 66.02 -5.72
CA GLY A 15 -7.78 65.13 -4.88
C GLY A 15 -7.52 63.70 -5.28
N SER A 16 -6.77 62.97 -4.46
CA SER A 16 -6.63 61.52 -4.55
C SER A 16 -8.01 60.90 -4.32
N LEU A 17 -8.72 60.64 -5.40
CA LEU A 17 -9.84 59.72 -5.43
C LEU A 17 -9.22 58.33 -5.26
N ALA A 18 -8.89 57.94 -4.03
CA ALA A 18 -8.79 56.54 -3.68
C ALA A 18 -10.16 55.92 -4.00
N ALA A 19 -10.25 55.23 -5.13
CA ALA A 19 -11.40 54.44 -5.45
C ALA A 19 -11.61 53.48 -4.28
N GLN A 20 -12.57 53.75 -3.43
CA GLN A 20 -13.09 52.78 -2.48
C GLN A 20 -13.61 51.63 -3.33
N GLU A 21 -12.78 50.62 -3.50
CA GLU A 21 -13.20 49.36 -4.09
C GLU A 21 -14.39 48.91 -3.28
N LYS A 22 -15.60 49.11 -3.84
CA LYS A 22 -16.84 48.67 -3.22
C LYS A 22 -16.64 47.20 -2.93
N LEU A 23 -16.42 46.84 -1.66
CA LEU A 23 -16.24 45.47 -1.20
C LEU A 23 -17.38 44.65 -1.81
N ARG A 24 -17.04 43.93 -2.87
CA ARG A 24 -17.99 43.14 -3.64
C ARG A 24 -18.68 42.17 -2.69
N ASP A 25 -20.01 42.17 -2.65
CA ASP A 25 -20.80 41.22 -1.86
C ASP A 25 -20.49 39.79 -2.28
N VAL A 26 -20.14 38.97 -1.32
CA VAL A 26 -19.93 37.52 -1.51
C VAL A 26 -21.28 36.83 -1.42
N THR A 27 -21.58 35.98 -2.42
CA THR A 27 -22.83 35.22 -2.46
C THR A 27 -22.56 33.73 -2.56
N PHE A 28 -23.54 32.93 -2.10
CA PHE A 28 -23.42 31.47 -2.19
C PHE A 28 -23.25 30.99 -3.65
N ASN A 29 -24.22 31.37 -4.51
CA ASN A 29 -24.30 30.86 -5.87
C ASN A 29 -23.02 31.13 -6.68
N ARG A 30 -22.44 32.31 -6.55
CA ARG A 30 -21.29 32.71 -7.35
C ARG A 30 -19.95 32.33 -6.73
N ASP A 31 -19.80 32.49 -5.41
CA ASP A 31 -18.49 32.47 -4.77
C ASP A 31 -18.28 31.24 -3.88
N VAL A 32 -19.31 30.75 -3.16
CA VAL A 32 -19.20 29.69 -2.17
C VAL A 32 -19.55 28.32 -2.75
N ALA A 33 -20.61 28.23 -3.57
CA ALA A 33 -21.03 26.96 -4.16
C ALA A 33 -19.92 26.27 -4.96
N PRO A 34 -19.10 26.98 -5.79
CA PRO A 34 -17.98 26.34 -6.48
C PRO A 34 -16.96 25.72 -5.52
N ILE A 35 -16.68 26.37 -4.37
CA ILE A 35 -15.75 25.89 -3.36
C ILE A 35 -16.30 24.62 -2.70
N ILE A 36 -17.56 24.67 -2.23
CA ILE A 36 -18.23 23.57 -1.53
C ILE A 36 -18.42 22.36 -2.44
N PHE A 37 -18.93 22.58 -3.65
CA PHE A 37 -19.21 21.49 -4.58
C PHE A 37 -17.94 20.75 -5.01
N LYS A 38 -16.83 21.46 -5.16
CA LYS A 38 -15.54 20.85 -5.52
C LYS A 38 -14.89 20.10 -4.36
N ASN A 39 -14.90 20.69 -3.14
CA ASN A 39 -14.03 20.23 -2.07
C ASN A 39 -14.77 19.49 -0.91
N CYS A 40 -16.10 19.64 -0.79
CA CYS A 40 -16.86 19.12 0.35
C CYS A 40 -17.89 18.05 -0.05
N SER A 41 -18.59 18.25 -1.18
CA SER A 41 -19.74 17.43 -1.56
C SER A 41 -19.41 15.97 -1.87
N MET A 42 -18.15 15.63 -2.11
CA MET A 42 -17.72 14.23 -2.33
C MET A 42 -18.05 13.36 -1.10
N CYS A 43 -17.80 13.88 0.11
CA CYS A 43 -18.10 13.20 1.37
C CYS A 43 -19.43 13.63 1.97
N HIS A 44 -19.80 14.94 1.83
CA HIS A 44 -21.01 15.51 2.41
C HIS A 44 -22.21 15.37 1.46
N ARG A 45 -22.68 14.12 1.29
CA ARG A 45 -23.85 13.73 0.51
C ARG A 45 -24.47 12.45 1.08
N PRO A 46 -25.75 12.15 0.78
CA PRO A 46 -26.38 10.93 1.26
C PRO A 46 -25.62 9.65 0.89
N GLY A 47 -25.43 8.76 1.84
CA GLY A 47 -24.72 7.48 1.66
C GLY A 47 -23.20 7.57 1.69
N GLU A 48 -22.63 8.72 2.02
CA GLU A 48 -21.19 8.92 2.22
C GLU A 48 -20.85 9.21 3.69
N SER A 49 -19.57 9.37 3.99
CA SER A 49 -19.05 9.51 5.37
C SER A 49 -19.40 10.82 6.07
N GLY A 50 -19.72 11.89 5.33
CA GLY A 50 -20.09 13.16 5.91
C GLY A 50 -21.41 13.10 6.69
N PRO A 51 -21.49 13.67 7.92
CA PRO A 51 -22.66 13.55 8.79
C PRO A 51 -23.91 14.27 8.29
N PHE A 52 -23.77 15.16 7.30
CA PHE A 52 -24.86 15.93 6.68
C PHE A 52 -24.51 16.26 5.22
N PRO A 53 -25.51 16.49 4.35
CA PRO A 53 -25.27 16.87 2.97
C PRO A 53 -24.82 18.35 2.86
N LEU A 54 -24.06 18.67 1.81
CA LEU A 54 -23.69 20.03 1.41
C LEU A 54 -23.89 20.18 -0.11
N LEU A 55 -25.15 20.00 -0.56
CA LEU A 55 -25.54 19.95 -1.98
C LEU A 55 -26.48 21.10 -2.38
N SER A 56 -26.89 21.94 -1.42
CA SER A 56 -27.81 23.06 -1.66
C SER A 56 -27.41 24.28 -0.82
N TYR A 57 -27.97 25.45 -1.17
CA TYR A 57 -27.81 26.65 -0.37
C TYR A 57 -28.28 26.44 1.08
N GLU A 58 -29.43 25.81 1.28
CA GLU A 58 -29.99 25.59 2.61
C GLU A 58 -29.13 24.64 3.44
N ASP A 59 -28.58 23.60 2.84
CA ASP A 59 -27.63 22.68 3.50
C ASP A 59 -26.41 23.45 4.03
N VAL A 60 -25.81 24.27 3.17
CA VAL A 60 -24.57 24.99 3.50
C VAL A 60 -24.85 26.15 4.49
N LYS A 61 -25.96 26.85 4.34
CA LYS A 61 -26.37 27.94 5.24
C LYS A 61 -26.63 27.41 6.66
N SER A 62 -27.29 26.28 6.81
CA SER A 62 -27.56 25.68 8.13
C SER A 62 -26.30 25.33 8.91
N HIS A 63 -25.17 25.05 8.21
CA HIS A 63 -23.88 24.70 8.79
C HIS A 63 -22.81 25.80 8.61
N ALA A 64 -23.20 27.00 8.17
CA ALA A 64 -22.28 28.05 7.74
C ALA A 64 -21.19 28.41 8.78
N ARG A 65 -21.55 28.58 10.04
CA ARG A 65 -20.61 28.89 11.13
C ARG A 65 -19.65 27.72 11.38
N GLN A 66 -20.16 26.50 11.37
CA GLN A 66 -19.34 25.29 11.54
C GLN A 66 -18.32 25.16 10.39
N ILE A 67 -18.77 25.38 9.14
CA ILE A 67 -17.89 25.35 7.95
C ILE A 67 -16.74 26.37 8.11
N VAL A 68 -17.03 27.59 8.54
CA VAL A 68 -15.98 28.60 8.77
C VAL A 68 -14.99 28.14 9.84
N THR A 69 -15.48 27.59 10.94
CA THR A 69 -14.60 27.09 12.02
C THR A 69 -13.66 25.99 11.53
N VAL A 70 -14.23 24.94 10.92
CA VAL A 70 -13.43 23.77 10.51
C VAL A 70 -12.51 24.05 9.31
N THR A 71 -12.84 25.04 8.45
CA THR A 71 -11.97 25.44 7.35
C THR A 71 -10.84 26.37 7.80
N ARG A 72 -11.10 27.27 8.76
CA ARG A 72 -10.05 28.13 9.37
C ARG A 72 -9.01 27.30 10.14
N THR A 73 -9.44 26.27 10.86
CA THR A 73 -8.54 25.34 11.57
C THR A 73 -7.92 24.29 10.63
N ARG A 74 -8.27 24.29 9.35
CA ARG A 74 -7.86 23.27 8.35
C ARG A 74 -8.24 21.82 8.72
N PHE A 75 -9.19 21.66 9.64
CA PHE A 75 -9.76 20.36 9.97
C PHE A 75 -10.57 19.77 8.80
N MET A 76 -11.24 20.63 8.00
CA MET A 76 -11.95 20.25 6.78
C MET A 76 -11.65 21.22 5.63
N PRO A 77 -11.54 20.70 4.38
CA PRO A 77 -11.47 19.28 4.04
C PRO A 77 -10.19 18.63 4.59
N PRO A 78 -10.18 17.31 4.84
CA PRO A 78 -9.05 16.61 5.44
C PRO A 78 -7.89 16.49 4.44
N TRP A 79 -6.98 17.44 4.50
CA TRP A 79 -5.81 17.52 3.65
C TRP A 79 -4.61 17.95 4.50
N LEU A 80 -3.73 16.99 4.79
CA LEU A 80 -2.62 17.20 5.72
C LEU A 80 -1.41 17.92 5.12
N PRO A 81 -0.99 17.62 3.86
CA PRO A 81 0.21 18.23 3.31
C PRO A 81 0.05 19.73 3.06
N VAL A 82 1.09 20.49 3.41
CA VAL A 82 1.21 21.89 2.96
C VAL A 82 1.81 21.94 1.53
N PRO A 83 1.67 23.06 0.81
CA PRO A 83 2.30 23.22 -0.49
C PRO A 83 3.81 22.94 -0.43
N SER A 84 4.31 22.14 -1.36
CA SER A 84 5.72 21.74 -1.50
C SER A 84 6.20 21.98 -2.94
N ASP A 85 7.39 21.44 -3.28
CA ASP A 85 7.95 21.56 -4.64
C ASP A 85 7.09 20.89 -5.71
N PHE A 86 6.25 19.93 -5.32
CA PHE A 86 5.44 19.13 -6.24
C PHE A 86 3.95 19.22 -5.91
N LYS A 87 3.10 19.02 -6.92
CA LYS A 87 1.64 19.00 -6.77
C LYS A 87 1.13 17.59 -6.66
N PHE A 88 0.10 17.39 -5.84
CA PHE A 88 -0.63 16.13 -5.75
C PHE A 88 -1.88 16.16 -6.64
N ALA A 89 -2.21 15.01 -7.25
CA ALA A 89 -3.34 14.87 -8.18
C ALA A 89 -4.69 15.21 -7.53
N ASP A 90 -4.92 14.72 -6.31
CA ASP A 90 -6.20 14.84 -5.60
C ASP A 90 -6.17 15.92 -4.52
N GLN A 91 -5.45 17.01 -4.75
CA GLN A 91 -5.34 18.08 -3.77
C GLN A 91 -6.71 18.71 -3.44
N ARG A 92 -7.12 18.59 -2.18
CA ARG A 92 -8.40 19.07 -1.66
C ARG A 92 -8.28 20.23 -0.66
N GLY A 93 -7.08 20.55 -0.24
CA GLY A 93 -6.84 21.66 0.67
C GLY A 93 -7.39 22.98 0.10
N LEU A 94 -8.12 23.73 0.93
CA LEU A 94 -8.60 25.05 0.53
C LEU A 94 -7.44 26.06 0.54
N THR A 95 -7.45 26.96 -0.45
CA THR A 95 -6.52 28.09 -0.44
C THR A 95 -6.91 29.11 0.63
N PRO A 96 -5.99 29.97 1.09
CA PRO A 96 -6.32 31.05 2.03
C PRO A 96 -7.47 31.94 1.52
N GLU A 97 -7.52 32.20 0.21
CA GLU A 97 -8.57 33.02 -0.43
C GLU A 97 -9.94 32.33 -0.38
N GLN A 98 -9.99 31.01 -0.57
CA GLN A 98 -11.23 30.22 -0.48
C GLN A 98 -11.77 30.21 0.97
N ILE A 99 -10.88 30.06 1.94
CA ILE A 99 -11.24 30.14 3.38
C ILE A 99 -11.76 31.55 3.71
N ALA A 100 -11.05 32.59 3.28
CA ALA A 100 -11.48 33.98 3.50
C ALA A 100 -12.82 34.29 2.81
N THR A 101 -13.05 33.79 1.59
CA THR A 101 -14.30 33.93 0.85
C THR A 101 -15.47 33.32 1.62
N THR A 102 -15.32 32.11 2.13
CA THR A 102 -16.36 31.42 2.91
C THR A 102 -16.65 32.17 4.21
N ALA A 103 -15.61 32.66 4.90
CA ALA A 103 -15.76 33.43 6.13
C ALA A 103 -16.49 34.74 5.88
N LYS A 104 -16.10 35.48 4.84
CA LYS A 104 -16.73 36.76 4.45
C LYS A 104 -18.20 36.58 4.07
N TRP A 105 -18.54 35.47 3.38
CA TRP A 105 -19.94 35.16 3.08
C TRP A 105 -20.79 35.02 4.36
N VAL A 106 -20.26 34.38 5.38
CA VAL A 106 -20.94 34.21 6.67
C VAL A 106 -21.06 35.56 7.39
N GLU A 107 -19.99 36.36 7.41
CA GLU A 107 -19.97 37.73 8.01
C GLU A 107 -20.97 38.66 7.34
N GLN A 108 -21.20 38.50 6.03
CA GLN A 108 -22.17 39.31 5.24
C GLN A 108 -23.61 38.79 5.30
N GLY A 109 -23.92 37.81 6.16
CA GLY A 109 -25.29 37.32 6.40
C GLY A 109 -25.72 36.20 5.43
N THR A 110 -24.79 35.43 4.92
CA THR A 110 -25.06 34.22 4.13
C THR A 110 -26.00 34.40 2.93
N ARG A 111 -25.81 35.44 2.12
CA ARG A 111 -26.67 35.72 0.97
C ARG A 111 -26.60 34.65 -0.10
N GLU A 112 -27.75 34.23 -0.66
CA GLU A 112 -27.82 33.23 -1.71
C GLU A 112 -27.23 33.71 -3.04
N GLY A 113 -27.63 34.91 -3.47
CA GLY A 113 -27.18 35.48 -4.75
C GLY A 113 -28.11 35.17 -5.92
N ASN A 114 -27.68 35.54 -7.13
CA ASN A 114 -28.46 35.31 -8.33
C ASN A 114 -28.49 33.82 -8.70
N PRO A 115 -29.65 33.20 -8.93
CA PRO A 115 -29.75 31.78 -9.35
C PRO A 115 -28.97 31.44 -10.64
N ARG A 116 -28.76 32.42 -11.53
CA ARG A 116 -27.98 32.22 -12.77
C ARG A 116 -26.49 32.02 -12.53
N ASP A 117 -25.99 32.39 -11.36
CA ASP A 117 -24.59 32.26 -10.98
C ASP A 117 -24.30 30.89 -10.33
N LEU A 118 -25.36 30.11 -10.02
CA LEU A 118 -25.19 28.80 -9.38
C LEU A 118 -24.54 27.82 -10.37
N PRO A 119 -23.37 27.22 -10.03
CA PRO A 119 -22.78 26.20 -10.85
C PRO A 119 -23.66 24.94 -10.89
N PRO A 120 -23.52 24.10 -11.93
CA PRO A 120 -24.19 22.80 -11.97
C PRO A 120 -23.89 21.98 -10.71
N LYS A 121 -24.91 21.36 -10.14
CA LYS A 121 -24.73 20.43 -9.01
C LYS A 121 -23.79 19.31 -9.41
N PRO A 122 -22.89 18.86 -8.51
CA PRO A 122 -22.04 17.70 -8.77
C PRO A 122 -22.90 16.49 -9.11
N LYS A 123 -22.52 15.77 -10.15
CA LYS A 123 -23.11 14.47 -10.49
C LYS A 123 -22.27 13.37 -9.89
N PHE A 124 -22.91 12.42 -9.23
CA PHE A 124 -22.26 11.26 -8.64
C PHE A 124 -22.81 10.01 -9.28
N THR A 125 -21.92 9.08 -9.63
CA THR A 125 -22.32 7.77 -10.15
C THR A 125 -22.92 6.95 -9.00
N PRO A 126 -24.18 6.51 -9.10
CA PRO A 126 -24.74 5.56 -8.13
C PRO A 126 -24.04 4.21 -8.29
N GLY A 127 -23.83 3.51 -7.20
CA GLY A 127 -23.16 2.21 -7.26
C GLY A 127 -21.64 2.32 -7.41
N TRP A 128 -21.04 1.51 -8.27
CA TRP A 128 -19.61 1.50 -8.56
C TRP A 128 -19.22 2.77 -9.34
N GLN A 129 -18.19 3.46 -8.87
CA GLN A 129 -17.80 4.77 -9.44
C GLN A 129 -17.23 4.63 -10.85
N LEU A 130 -16.58 3.50 -11.15
CA LEU A 130 -16.00 3.19 -12.46
C LEU A 130 -16.94 2.37 -13.36
N GLY A 131 -18.22 2.20 -12.98
CA GLY A 131 -19.17 1.28 -13.62
C GLY A 131 -19.11 -0.12 -13.02
N GLU A 132 -19.83 -1.09 -13.59
CA GLU A 132 -19.82 -2.47 -13.08
C GLU A 132 -18.43 -3.10 -13.21
N PRO A 133 -17.86 -3.67 -12.10
CA PRO A 133 -16.60 -4.37 -12.14
C PRO A 133 -16.70 -5.69 -12.94
N ASP A 134 -15.58 -6.13 -13.50
CA ASP A 134 -15.47 -7.44 -14.12
C ASP A 134 -15.54 -8.58 -13.10
N LEU A 135 -15.09 -8.34 -11.86
CA LEU A 135 -15.17 -9.29 -10.74
C LEU A 135 -15.44 -8.53 -9.44
N ILE A 136 -16.43 -9.01 -8.68
CA ILE A 136 -16.72 -8.49 -7.35
C ILE A 136 -16.30 -9.52 -6.32
N LEU A 137 -15.36 -9.12 -5.45
CA LEU A 137 -15.00 -9.87 -4.27
C LEU A 137 -15.84 -9.36 -3.10
N LYS A 138 -16.40 -10.28 -2.31
CA LYS A 138 -17.20 -9.94 -1.14
C LYS A 138 -16.77 -10.79 0.03
N ALA A 139 -16.66 -10.19 1.21
CA ALA A 139 -16.41 -10.93 2.44
C ALA A 139 -17.49 -12.00 2.63
N GLU A 140 -17.11 -13.24 2.90
CA GLU A 140 -18.04 -14.36 3.03
C GLU A 140 -18.96 -14.17 4.24
N LYS A 141 -18.39 -13.70 5.37
CA LYS A 141 -19.13 -13.42 6.62
C LYS A 141 -18.96 -11.97 7.02
N PRO A 142 -19.98 -11.35 7.62
CA PRO A 142 -19.82 -10.03 8.22
C PRO A 142 -19.03 -10.12 9.52
N TYR A 143 -18.24 -9.10 9.80
CA TYR A 143 -17.71 -8.84 11.13
C TYR A 143 -18.71 -8.00 11.92
N MET A 144 -19.04 -8.43 13.15
CA MET A 144 -19.91 -7.67 14.03
C MET A 144 -19.08 -6.65 14.83
N LEU A 145 -19.10 -5.39 14.38
CA LEU A 145 -18.40 -4.30 15.07
C LEU A 145 -19.09 -4.03 16.41
N PRO A 146 -18.40 -4.12 17.55
CA PRO A 146 -18.98 -3.87 18.87
C PRO A 146 -19.55 -2.45 19.00
N ALA A 147 -20.58 -2.28 19.83
CA ALA A 147 -21.19 -0.97 20.08
C ALA A 147 -20.22 0.04 20.69
N ASN A 148 -19.30 -0.42 21.56
CA ASN A 148 -18.41 0.42 22.34
C ASN A 148 -17.00 -0.18 22.36
N GLY A 149 -16.00 0.64 22.69
CA GLY A 149 -14.60 0.25 22.79
C GLY A 149 -13.70 1.21 22.04
N SER A 150 -12.43 0.86 21.95
CA SER A 150 -11.47 1.54 21.07
C SER A 150 -11.70 1.18 19.62
N ASP A 151 -11.06 1.93 18.73
CA ASP A 151 -11.00 1.61 17.31
C ASP A 151 -10.54 0.16 17.10
N GLN A 152 -11.11 -0.50 16.08
CA GLN A 152 -10.85 -1.90 15.75
C GLN A 152 -10.15 -2.00 14.41
N TYR A 153 -9.23 -2.96 14.27
CA TYR A 153 -8.65 -3.34 13.00
C TYR A 153 -9.10 -4.76 12.66
N TRP A 154 -9.71 -4.92 11.49
CA TRP A 154 -10.20 -6.22 11.03
C TRP A 154 -9.79 -6.51 9.60
N ASN A 155 -9.30 -7.71 9.38
CA ASN A 155 -8.79 -8.20 8.10
C ASN A 155 -9.78 -9.17 7.48
N PHE A 156 -10.21 -8.90 6.24
CA PHE A 156 -11.05 -9.81 5.46
C PHE A 156 -10.20 -10.47 4.38
N VAL A 157 -10.20 -11.79 4.35
CA VAL A 157 -9.59 -12.57 3.26
C VAL A 157 -10.60 -12.73 2.14
N LEU A 158 -10.27 -12.24 0.94
CA LEU A 158 -11.15 -12.19 -0.22
C LEU A 158 -10.53 -13.01 -1.37
N PRO A 159 -10.86 -14.32 -1.50
CA PRO A 159 -10.30 -15.16 -2.55
C PRO A 159 -10.64 -14.68 -3.96
N VAL A 160 -9.62 -14.54 -4.82
CA VAL A 160 -9.80 -14.19 -6.22
C VAL A 160 -9.99 -15.46 -7.04
N ARG A 161 -11.26 -15.80 -7.32
CA ARG A 161 -11.64 -17.04 -8.01
C ARG A 161 -11.52 -16.89 -9.53
N ILE A 162 -10.30 -16.96 -10.05
CA ILE A 162 -10.00 -16.93 -11.49
C ILE A 162 -9.28 -18.22 -11.91
N SER A 163 -9.42 -18.61 -13.18
CA SER A 163 -8.83 -19.84 -13.73
C SER A 163 -7.54 -19.60 -14.53
N LYS A 164 -7.18 -18.34 -14.77
CA LYS A 164 -5.97 -17.91 -15.48
C LYS A 164 -5.55 -16.54 -14.98
N THR A 165 -4.29 -16.21 -15.15
CA THR A 165 -3.74 -14.88 -14.86
C THR A 165 -4.59 -13.77 -15.51
N ARG A 166 -4.89 -12.73 -14.74
CA ARG A 166 -5.60 -11.53 -15.17
C ARG A 166 -4.80 -10.29 -14.78
N TRP A 167 -5.05 -9.21 -15.51
CA TRP A 167 -4.44 -7.91 -15.27
C TRP A 167 -5.52 -6.94 -14.81
N VAL A 168 -5.32 -6.34 -13.62
CA VAL A 168 -6.26 -5.44 -12.96
C VAL A 168 -5.79 -4.01 -13.19
N LYS A 169 -6.56 -3.23 -13.95
CA LYS A 169 -6.26 -1.81 -14.21
C LYS A 169 -6.80 -0.87 -13.15
N ALA A 170 -7.77 -1.30 -12.34
CA ALA A 170 -8.33 -0.51 -11.25
C ALA A 170 -8.95 -1.41 -10.19
N VAL A 171 -8.90 -0.93 -8.96
CA VAL A 171 -9.54 -1.54 -7.79
C VAL A 171 -10.44 -0.50 -7.14
N GLU A 172 -11.70 -0.88 -6.89
CA GLU A 172 -12.64 -0.05 -6.13
C GLU A 172 -13.03 -0.75 -4.83
N ILE A 173 -12.58 -0.18 -3.69
CA ILE A 173 -12.89 -0.69 -2.36
C ILE A 173 -14.18 -0.07 -1.87
N ARG A 174 -15.12 -0.92 -1.42
CA ARG A 174 -16.39 -0.56 -0.79
C ARG A 174 -16.43 -1.12 0.62
N PRO A 175 -16.07 -0.33 1.62
CA PRO A 175 -15.83 -0.82 2.97
C PRO A 175 -17.11 -1.06 3.80
N ALA A 176 -18.26 -1.25 3.18
CA ALA A 176 -19.60 -1.32 3.78
C ALA A 176 -20.11 0.06 4.23
N ASP A 177 -20.37 0.30 5.51
CA ASP A 177 -20.77 1.63 5.98
C ASP A 177 -19.56 2.56 6.11
N LYS A 178 -19.47 3.52 5.21
CA LYS A 178 -18.36 4.48 5.12
C LYS A 178 -18.23 5.42 6.33
N ARG A 179 -19.23 5.46 7.21
CA ARG A 179 -19.20 6.26 8.46
C ARG A 179 -18.41 5.56 9.56
N LEU A 180 -18.30 4.23 9.46
CA LEU A 180 -17.65 3.38 10.45
C LEU A 180 -16.21 3.04 10.09
N VAL A 181 -15.76 3.43 8.90
CA VAL A 181 -14.43 3.09 8.37
C VAL A 181 -13.60 4.34 8.18
N HIS A 182 -12.51 4.47 8.94
CA HIS A 182 -11.56 5.57 8.80
C HIS A 182 -10.72 5.43 7.52
N HIS A 183 -10.17 4.24 7.30
CA HIS A 183 -9.44 3.90 6.07
C HIS A 183 -9.40 2.39 5.88
N ALA A 184 -9.01 2.00 4.70
CA ALA A 184 -8.77 0.61 4.32
C ALA A 184 -7.45 0.48 3.56
N ASN A 185 -6.68 -0.53 3.92
CA ASN A 185 -5.53 -0.99 3.15
C ASN A 185 -5.86 -2.35 2.56
N MET A 186 -5.36 -2.64 1.36
CA MET A 186 -5.50 -3.96 0.78
C MET A 186 -4.15 -4.47 0.31
N LEU A 187 -3.84 -5.70 0.67
CA LEU A 187 -2.65 -6.43 0.27
C LEU A 187 -3.02 -7.56 -0.68
N VAL A 188 -2.07 -7.95 -1.51
CA VAL A 188 -2.17 -9.11 -2.41
C VAL A 188 -1.43 -10.26 -1.77
N ASP A 189 -2.15 -11.28 -1.32
CA ASP A 189 -1.56 -12.51 -0.78
C ASP A 189 -1.51 -13.58 -1.88
N ARG A 190 -0.32 -13.84 -2.39
CA ARG A 190 -0.07 -14.84 -3.44
C ARG A 190 0.20 -16.23 -2.86
N THR A 191 0.36 -16.32 -1.55
CA THR A 191 0.75 -17.53 -0.82
C THR A 191 -0.40 -18.18 -0.04
N GLU A 192 -1.59 -17.55 -0.07
CA GLU A 192 -2.77 -17.94 0.71
C GLU A 192 -2.52 -17.97 2.24
N SER A 193 -1.42 -17.32 2.70
CA SER A 193 -0.99 -17.34 4.10
C SER A 193 -1.99 -16.70 5.06
N ALA A 194 -2.74 -15.69 4.60
CA ALA A 194 -3.77 -15.03 5.39
C ALA A 194 -4.91 -15.95 5.82
N ARG A 195 -5.19 -17.02 5.05
CA ARG A 195 -6.25 -17.98 5.38
C ARG A 195 -5.97 -18.74 6.68
N HIS A 196 -4.69 -18.93 7.04
CA HIS A 196 -4.29 -19.62 8.27
C HIS A 196 -4.44 -18.76 9.53
N LEU A 197 -4.61 -17.44 9.36
CA LEU A 197 -4.86 -16.51 10.46
C LEU A 197 -6.34 -16.45 10.84
N GLU A 198 -7.24 -16.96 10.01
CA GLU A 198 -8.66 -17.03 10.29
C GLU A 198 -8.97 -18.15 11.29
N THR A 199 -9.71 -17.86 12.35
CA THR A 199 -10.20 -18.88 13.29
C THR A 199 -11.28 -19.76 12.68
N GLU A 200 -12.06 -19.21 11.75
CA GLU A 200 -13.08 -19.88 10.96
C GLU A 200 -13.02 -19.30 9.54
N ARG A 201 -13.04 -20.16 8.54
CA ARG A 201 -12.94 -19.75 7.14
C ARG A 201 -13.98 -18.68 6.77
N GLY A 202 -13.49 -17.60 6.17
CA GLY A 202 -14.30 -16.45 5.74
C GLY A 202 -14.77 -15.54 6.87
N SER A 203 -14.29 -15.76 8.11
CA SER A 203 -14.59 -14.88 9.26
C SER A 203 -13.68 -13.64 9.30
N GLY A 204 -12.52 -13.71 8.68
CA GLY A 204 -11.45 -12.75 8.88
C GLY A 204 -10.76 -12.89 10.23
N PHE A 205 -9.87 -11.95 10.53
CA PHE A 205 -9.09 -11.96 11.77
C PHE A 205 -8.77 -10.52 12.23
N GLY A 206 -8.59 -10.34 13.54
CA GLY A 206 -8.27 -9.04 14.14
C GLY A 206 -6.78 -8.72 14.07
N GLY A 207 -6.45 -7.44 14.05
CA GLY A 207 -5.07 -6.95 14.15
C GLY A 207 -4.74 -5.88 13.12
N MET A 208 -3.81 -5.02 13.48
CA MET A 208 -3.30 -3.95 12.62
C MET A 208 -2.16 -4.45 11.74
N GLU A 209 -1.44 -5.44 12.22
CA GLU A 209 -0.34 -6.06 11.51
C GLU A 209 -0.84 -7.10 10.52
N LEU A 210 -0.49 -6.91 9.27
CA LEU A 210 -0.63 -7.90 8.21
C LEU A 210 0.76 -8.48 7.93
N SER A 211 1.18 -9.41 8.77
CA SER A 211 2.38 -10.21 8.51
C SER A 211 2.00 -11.34 7.55
N LEU A 212 1.85 -11.00 6.26
CA LEU A 212 1.66 -12.00 5.23
C LEU A 212 3.02 -12.63 4.90
N GLU A 213 3.04 -13.95 4.79
CA GLU A 213 4.19 -14.62 4.20
C GLU A 213 4.21 -14.28 2.71
N SER A 214 5.11 -13.41 2.28
CA SER A 214 5.32 -13.06 0.88
C SER A 214 6.64 -13.62 0.37
N GLU A 215 6.70 -13.93 -0.92
CA GLU A 215 7.97 -14.12 -1.59
C GLU A 215 8.77 -12.81 -1.57
N SER A 216 10.08 -12.89 -1.53
CA SER A 216 11.01 -11.75 -1.41
C SER A 216 10.85 -10.69 -2.50
N PHE A 217 10.19 -11.01 -3.58
CA PHE A 217 10.08 -10.13 -4.74
C PHE A 217 8.67 -10.17 -5.31
N ASP A 218 7.79 -9.30 -4.80
CA ASP A 218 6.51 -9.09 -5.48
C ASP A 218 6.78 -8.37 -6.81
N PRO A 219 6.41 -8.97 -7.96
CA PRO A 219 6.69 -8.41 -9.25
C PRO A 219 6.10 -7.01 -9.46
N ASP A 220 4.98 -6.70 -8.80
CA ASP A 220 4.24 -5.45 -9.03
C ASP A 220 3.60 -4.96 -7.73
N SER A 221 4.14 -3.90 -7.14
CA SER A 221 3.62 -3.35 -5.88
C SER A 221 2.83 -2.06 -6.10
N HIS A 222 1.56 -2.08 -5.68
CA HIS A 222 0.61 -0.98 -5.83
C HIS A 222 0.07 -0.53 -4.49
N PHE A 223 -0.20 0.78 -4.34
CA PHE A 223 -0.98 1.28 -3.22
C PHE A 223 -2.47 1.01 -3.43
N LEU A 224 -2.99 0.01 -2.76
CA LEU A 224 -4.40 -0.33 -2.73
C LEU A 224 -5.02 0.22 -1.43
N PHE A 225 -5.39 1.49 -1.47
CA PHE A 225 -5.79 2.26 -0.30
C PHE A 225 -7.12 2.97 -0.52
N TRP A 226 -7.96 3.00 0.51
CA TRP A 226 -9.20 3.76 0.53
C TRP A 226 -9.32 4.59 1.81
N LYS A 227 -9.85 5.80 1.69
CA LYS A 227 -10.32 6.63 2.79
C LYS A 227 -11.60 7.36 2.38
N PRO A 228 -12.35 7.95 3.33
CA PRO A 228 -13.52 8.75 3.01
C PRO A 228 -13.26 9.76 1.90
N GLY A 229 -14.11 9.70 0.85
CA GLY A 229 -13.98 10.55 -0.31
C GLY A 229 -12.91 10.11 -1.33
N SER A 230 -12.29 8.95 -1.20
CA SER A 230 -11.41 8.41 -2.25
C SER A 230 -12.14 8.23 -3.56
N ILE A 231 -11.46 8.56 -4.65
CA ILE A 231 -11.84 8.21 -6.01
C ILE A 231 -11.00 6.99 -6.38
N PRO A 232 -11.61 5.92 -6.94
CA PRO A 232 -10.84 4.77 -7.39
C PRO A 232 -9.79 5.20 -8.41
N TYR A 233 -8.56 4.74 -8.22
CA TYR A 233 -7.46 5.04 -9.13
C TYR A 233 -7.45 4.02 -10.27
N VAL A 234 -7.32 4.54 -11.50
CA VAL A 234 -7.10 3.71 -12.69
C VAL A 234 -5.64 3.78 -13.02
N GLU A 235 -4.97 2.64 -12.98
CA GLU A 235 -3.55 2.55 -13.29
C GLU A 235 -3.28 2.98 -14.74
N PRO A 236 -2.18 3.69 -15.00
CA PRO A 236 -1.77 4.03 -16.35
C PRO A 236 -1.56 2.78 -17.22
N ASP A 237 -1.64 2.95 -18.54
CA ASP A 237 -1.34 1.87 -19.50
C ASP A 237 0.04 1.27 -19.20
N GLY A 238 0.11 -0.05 -19.15
CA GLY A 238 1.33 -0.79 -18.85
C GLY A 238 1.60 -1.03 -17.36
N MET A 239 0.79 -0.50 -16.44
CA MET A 239 0.99 -0.65 -14.98
C MET A 239 -0.12 -1.46 -14.30
N ALA A 240 -0.83 -2.30 -15.03
CA ALA A 240 -1.89 -3.13 -14.44
C ALA A 240 -1.33 -4.13 -13.43
N LEU A 241 -2.01 -4.28 -12.29
CA LEU A 241 -1.67 -5.24 -11.25
C LEU A 241 -1.91 -6.68 -11.77
N ARG A 242 -0.91 -7.54 -11.63
CA ARG A 242 -1.02 -8.97 -11.96
C ARG A 242 -1.73 -9.72 -10.84
N VAL A 243 -2.72 -10.54 -11.22
CA VAL A 243 -3.41 -11.46 -10.31
C VAL A 243 -3.45 -12.86 -10.94
N ASP A 244 -2.96 -13.84 -10.20
CA ASP A 244 -2.87 -15.24 -10.62
C ASP A 244 -3.95 -16.10 -9.94
N PRO A 245 -4.27 -17.30 -10.46
CA PRO A 245 -5.07 -18.28 -9.74
C PRO A 245 -4.44 -18.60 -8.37
N GLY A 246 -5.26 -18.68 -7.31
CA GLY A 246 -4.78 -18.90 -5.95
C GLY A 246 -4.42 -17.62 -5.17
N THR A 247 -4.52 -16.44 -5.79
CA THR A 247 -4.31 -15.16 -5.10
C THR A 247 -5.50 -14.82 -4.22
N ASP A 248 -5.23 -14.29 -3.02
CA ASP A 248 -6.21 -13.62 -2.17
C ASP A 248 -5.95 -12.11 -2.12
N MET A 249 -7.03 -11.33 -1.98
CA MET A 249 -6.94 -9.94 -1.58
C MET A 249 -7.26 -9.84 -0.09
N VAL A 250 -6.35 -9.32 0.71
CA VAL A 250 -6.57 -9.14 2.15
C VAL A 250 -6.88 -7.68 2.42
N LEU A 251 -8.12 -7.42 2.81
CA LEU A 251 -8.64 -6.09 3.08
C LEU A 251 -8.62 -5.79 4.57
N ASN A 252 -7.70 -4.94 5.01
CA ASN A 252 -7.62 -4.42 6.38
C ASN A 252 -8.48 -3.18 6.51
N LEU A 253 -9.42 -3.17 7.45
CA LEU A 253 -10.27 -2.03 7.77
C LEU A 253 -9.95 -1.48 9.16
N HIS A 254 -9.74 -0.16 9.25
CA HIS A 254 -9.74 0.58 10.51
C HIS A 254 -11.16 1.05 10.80
N LEU A 255 -11.76 0.46 11.85
CA LEU A 255 -13.17 0.59 12.21
C LEU A 255 -13.37 1.39 13.49
N GLN A 256 -14.39 2.26 13.51
CA GLN A 256 -14.77 3.03 14.68
C GLN A 256 -16.17 2.65 15.16
N PRO A 257 -16.34 2.21 16.44
CA PRO A 257 -17.65 1.94 17.05
C PRO A 257 -18.57 3.16 17.05
N SER A 258 -19.86 2.93 16.76
CA SER A 258 -20.87 4.01 16.63
C SER A 258 -21.82 4.15 17.82
N GLY A 259 -21.64 3.35 18.86
CA GLY A 259 -22.58 3.26 20.02
C GLY A 259 -23.62 2.14 19.88
N LYS A 260 -23.64 1.42 18.76
CA LYS A 260 -24.48 0.21 18.54
C LYS A 260 -23.68 -0.85 17.81
N GLU A 261 -24.07 -2.10 17.94
CA GLU A 261 -23.49 -3.21 17.20
C GLU A 261 -23.92 -3.13 15.74
N GLU A 262 -22.94 -3.19 14.79
CA GLU A 262 -23.20 -3.06 13.36
C GLU A 262 -22.41 -4.09 12.54
N PRO A 263 -23.07 -4.74 11.54
CA PRO A 263 -22.39 -5.69 10.65
C PRO A 263 -21.54 -4.96 9.62
N ILE A 264 -20.28 -5.34 9.51
CA ILE A 264 -19.33 -4.85 8.49
C ILE A 264 -19.09 -5.97 7.49
N GLN A 265 -19.53 -5.79 6.25
CA GLN A 265 -19.32 -6.74 5.16
C GLN A 265 -18.88 -6.02 3.89
N PRO A 266 -17.57 -5.83 3.71
CA PRO A 266 -17.02 -5.09 2.59
C PRO A 266 -17.11 -5.86 1.27
N SER A 267 -16.97 -5.12 0.17
CA SER A 267 -16.78 -5.67 -1.16
C SER A 267 -15.73 -4.88 -1.93
N VAL A 268 -15.08 -5.54 -2.89
CA VAL A 268 -14.03 -4.97 -3.74
C VAL A 268 -14.34 -5.29 -5.18
N GLY A 269 -14.37 -4.27 -6.04
CA GLY A 269 -14.52 -4.43 -7.48
C GLY A 269 -13.16 -4.44 -8.18
N LEU A 270 -12.91 -5.45 -8.99
CA LEU A 270 -11.73 -5.55 -9.85
C LEU A 270 -12.13 -5.26 -11.30
N TYR A 271 -11.39 -4.35 -11.94
CA TYR A 271 -11.56 -3.97 -13.33
C TYR A 271 -10.39 -4.49 -14.15
N PHE A 272 -10.66 -5.43 -15.05
CA PHE A 272 -9.63 -6.09 -15.82
C PHE A 272 -9.24 -5.32 -17.09
N THR A 273 -8.06 -5.64 -17.60
CA THR A 273 -7.58 -5.28 -18.93
C THR A 273 -6.94 -6.50 -19.58
N ASP A 274 -7.00 -6.54 -20.91
CA ASP A 274 -6.30 -7.57 -21.71
C ASP A 274 -4.84 -7.20 -22.00
N LYS A 275 -4.42 -5.99 -21.60
CA LYS A 275 -3.05 -5.53 -21.75
C LYS A 275 -2.23 -5.97 -20.55
N PRO A 276 -1.20 -6.82 -20.70
CA PRO A 276 -0.29 -7.16 -19.61
C PRO A 276 0.51 -5.93 -19.16
N ALA A 277 1.01 -5.98 -17.93
CA ALA A 277 1.94 -4.97 -17.45
C ALA A 277 3.25 -5.03 -18.25
N THR A 278 3.77 -3.86 -18.57
CA THR A 278 5.09 -3.64 -19.19
C THR A 278 5.96 -2.72 -18.35
N LEU A 279 5.36 -2.11 -17.34
CA LEU A 279 6.00 -1.25 -16.34
C LEU A 279 5.73 -1.85 -14.97
N HIS A 280 6.76 -1.97 -14.16
CA HIS A 280 6.71 -2.68 -12.88
C HIS A 280 7.03 -1.72 -11.73
N PRO A 281 6.01 -1.09 -11.12
CA PRO A 281 6.22 -0.22 -9.96
C PRO A 281 6.67 -1.03 -8.75
N MET A 282 7.38 -0.38 -7.84
CA MET A 282 7.86 -0.95 -6.58
C MET A 282 7.49 -0.04 -5.42
N LEU A 283 7.15 -0.64 -4.28
CA LEU A 283 7.00 0.07 -3.02
C LEU A 283 8.34 0.04 -2.26
N LEU A 284 8.85 1.22 -1.94
CA LEU A 284 10.02 1.39 -1.07
C LEU A 284 9.54 1.86 0.30
N GLN A 285 9.95 1.19 1.35
CA GLN A 285 9.67 1.58 2.74
C GLN A 285 10.96 2.04 3.41
N ILE A 286 11.11 3.34 3.57
CA ILE A 286 12.19 3.94 4.38
C ILE A 286 11.68 4.02 5.82
N GLN A 287 12.43 3.44 6.77
CA GLN A 287 12.01 3.35 8.17
C GLN A 287 13.19 3.40 9.13
N ASN A 288 12.90 3.73 10.40
CA ASN A 288 13.87 3.59 11.49
C ASN A 288 13.11 3.38 12.82
N ASP A 289 12.33 2.32 12.89
CA ASP A 289 11.51 2.01 14.06
C ASP A 289 12.34 1.69 15.30
N ARG A 290 13.56 1.17 15.13
CA ARG A 290 14.48 0.93 16.24
C ARG A 290 14.90 2.21 16.98
N ALA A 291 14.87 3.37 16.31
CA ALA A 291 15.13 4.66 16.96
C ALA A 291 13.95 5.17 17.80
N LEU A 292 12.77 4.54 17.71
CA LEU A 292 11.59 4.92 18.46
C LEU A 292 11.71 4.44 19.92
N ASP A 293 12.11 5.38 20.79
CA ASP A 293 12.15 5.19 22.23
C ASP A 293 11.83 6.53 22.89
N ILE A 294 10.53 6.92 22.82
CA ILE A 294 10.05 8.27 23.13
C ILE A 294 9.76 8.39 24.62
N PRO A 295 10.55 9.15 25.39
CA PRO A 295 10.31 9.32 26.81
C PRO A 295 9.03 10.13 27.06
N PRO A 296 8.36 9.90 28.23
CA PRO A 296 7.21 10.71 28.62
C PRO A 296 7.64 12.18 28.81
N GLY A 297 6.82 13.10 28.32
CA GLY A 297 7.06 14.55 28.39
C GLY A 297 7.92 15.13 27.27
N ASP A 298 8.49 14.32 26.39
CA ASP A 298 9.24 14.82 25.23
C ASP A 298 8.27 15.33 24.14
N ALA A 299 8.27 16.64 23.93
CA ALA A 299 7.40 17.31 22.95
C ALA A 299 8.06 17.44 21.56
N HIS A 300 9.31 16.97 21.37
CA HIS A 300 10.06 17.17 20.13
C HIS A 300 11.06 16.04 19.84
N PHE A 301 10.63 14.80 20.01
CA PHE A 301 11.45 13.64 19.68
C PHE A 301 11.57 13.47 18.17
N VAL A 302 12.79 13.31 17.64
CA VAL A 302 13.04 13.28 16.19
C VAL A 302 13.58 11.93 15.75
N VAL A 303 12.95 11.34 14.75
CA VAL A 303 13.44 10.13 14.05
C VAL A 303 13.78 10.48 12.61
N LYS A 304 14.93 10.00 12.14
CA LYS A 304 15.41 10.17 10.76
C LYS A 304 15.80 8.84 10.15
N SER A 305 15.58 8.73 8.86
CA SER A 305 16.13 7.68 8.01
C SER A 305 16.32 8.21 6.60
N ASP A 306 17.05 7.48 5.78
CA ASP A 306 17.35 7.88 4.41
C ASP A 306 17.59 6.68 3.52
N LEU A 307 17.54 6.92 2.21
CA LEU A 307 17.90 5.96 1.16
C LEU A 307 18.56 6.71 0.00
N THR A 308 19.74 6.26 -0.42
CA THR A 308 20.36 6.75 -1.65
C THR A 308 19.96 5.85 -2.81
N LEU A 309 19.37 6.44 -3.85
CA LEU A 309 18.87 5.71 -5.01
C LEU A 309 20.02 5.15 -5.86
N PRO A 310 20.07 3.82 -6.10
CA PRO A 310 21.09 3.20 -6.94
C PRO A 310 20.81 3.34 -8.45
N VAL A 311 19.58 3.74 -8.81
CA VAL A 311 19.09 3.90 -10.19
C VAL A 311 18.19 5.13 -10.30
N ASP A 312 17.94 5.60 -11.53
CA ASP A 312 16.91 6.61 -11.78
C ASP A 312 15.53 6.04 -11.48
N VAL A 313 14.66 6.85 -10.87
CA VAL A 313 13.27 6.47 -10.62
C VAL A 313 12.30 7.61 -10.94
N GLU A 314 11.05 7.25 -11.23
CA GLU A 314 9.90 8.15 -11.14
C GLU A 314 9.08 7.82 -9.89
N VAL A 315 8.94 8.77 -8.98
CA VAL A 315 8.08 8.62 -7.79
C VAL A 315 6.64 8.97 -8.19
N LEU A 316 5.75 7.98 -8.08
CA LEU A 316 4.35 8.08 -8.48
C LEU A 316 3.45 8.52 -7.33
N ALA A 317 3.75 8.04 -6.13
CA ALA A 317 2.99 8.33 -4.92
C ALA A 317 3.86 8.24 -3.68
N ILE A 318 3.41 8.89 -2.60
CA ILE A 318 4.08 8.91 -1.30
C ILE A 318 3.05 8.70 -0.19
N TYR A 319 3.42 7.92 0.83
CA TYR A 319 2.60 7.63 2.00
C TYR A 319 3.45 7.69 3.26
N PRO A 320 3.50 8.83 3.97
CA PRO A 320 4.07 8.91 5.31
C PRO A 320 3.10 8.32 6.33
N HIS A 321 3.64 7.60 7.32
CA HIS A 321 2.88 6.96 8.38
C HIS A 321 3.57 7.08 9.73
N ALA A 322 2.80 7.46 10.73
CA ALA A 322 3.10 7.46 12.15
C ALA A 322 1.80 7.21 12.92
N HIS A 323 1.85 6.95 14.24
CA HIS A 323 0.65 6.82 15.05
C HIS A 323 0.24 8.16 15.71
N TYR A 324 -0.27 8.12 16.93
CA TYR A 324 -0.86 9.28 17.60
C TYR A 324 0.11 10.33 18.10
N LEU A 325 1.39 9.96 18.33
CA LEU A 325 2.39 10.93 18.76
C LEU A 325 3.05 11.68 17.60
N GLY A 326 2.86 11.22 16.37
CA GLY A 326 3.32 11.94 15.18
C GLY A 326 2.85 13.38 15.19
N LYS A 327 3.75 14.33 14.88
CA LYS A 327 3.48 15.79 14.88
C LYS A 327 3.82 16.45 13.56
N ASP A 328 5.06 16.35 13.13
CA ASP A 328 5.56 16.90 11.85
C ASP A 328 6.25 15.80 11.07
N LEU A 329 5.76 15.53 9.87
CA LEU A 329 6.28 14.49 8.98
C LEU A 329 6.80 15.13 7.70
N THR A 330 8.10 15.02 7.47
CA THR A 330 8.75 15.61 6.28
C THR A 330 9.55 14.57 5.52
N ALA A 331 9.45 14.60 4.19
CA ALA A 331 10.34 13.87 3.29
C ALA A 331 10.95 14.82 2.26
N ARG A 332 12.27 14.70 2.05
CA ARG A 332 13.05 15.52 1.11
C ARG A 332 13.88 14.62 0.20
N ALA A 333 14.17 15.11 -0.99
CA ALA A 333 15.11 14.52 -1.94
C ALA A 333 16.26 15.49 -2.18
N THR A 334 17.47 15.10 -1.85
CA THR A 334 18.68 15.84 -2.20
C THR A 334 19.31 15.20 -3.44
N LEU A 335 19.29 15.94 -4.55
CA LEU A 335 19.79 15.49 -5.84
C LEU A 335 21.33 15.44 -5.86
N PRO A 336 21.95 14.75 -6.83
CA PRO A 336 23.41 14.67 -6.94
C PRO A 336 24.13 16.02 -7.11
N ASP A 337 23.42 17.03 -7.62
CA ASP A 337 23.94 18.41 -7.75
C ASP A 337 23.84 19.23 -6.45
N GLY A 338 23.34 18.64 -5.36
CA GLY A 338 23.13 19.27 -4.06
C GLY A 338 21.78 20.01 -3.94
N THR A 339 20.96 20.08 -4.99
CA THR A 339 19.62 20.68 -4.93
C THR A 339 18.71 19.83 -4.05
N THR A 340 18.06 20.45 -3.06
CA THR A 340 17.07 19.77 -2.21
C THR A 340 15.64 20.14 -2.64
N LYS A 341 14.79 19.14 -2.75
CA LYS A 341 13.35 19.24 -3.05
C LYS A 341 12.53 18.62 -1.93
N THR A 342 11.44 19.27 -1.54
CA THR A 342 10.49 18.74 -0.56
C THR A 342 9.49 17.85 -1.28
N LEU A 343 9.54 16.55 -1.02
CA LEU A 343 8.59 15.57 -1.57
C LEU A 343 7.23 15.71 -0.91
N ILE A 344 7.18 15.79 0.41
CA ILE A 344 5.98 16.04 1.21
C ILE A 344 6.35 16.69 2.54
N HIS A 345 5.46 17.56 3.06
CA HIS A 345 5.55 18.11 4.41
C HIS A 345 4.16 18.18 5.03
N ILE A 346 4.00 17.55 6.19
CA ILE A 346 2.78 17.49 7.00
C ILE A 346 3.11 18.05 8.38
N PRO A 347 2.92 19.35 8.64
CA PRO A 347 3.30 19.99 9.91
C PRO A 347 2.33 19.70 11.07
N HIS A 348 1.17 19.14 10.77
CA HIS A 348 0.14 18.78 11.74
C HIS A 348 -0.41 17.40 11.38
N TRP A 349 0.30 16.36 11.80
CA TRP A 349 -0.11 14.99 11.55
C TRP A 349 -1.39 14.64 12.31
N ASP A 350 -2.27 13.91 11.66
CA ASP A 350 -3.45 13.28 12.26
C ASP A 350 -3.63 11.89 11.64
N LEU A 351 -3.44 10.86 12.46
CA LEU A 351 -3.55 9.45 12.07
C LEU A 351 -4.90 9.14 11.37
N LYS A 352 -5.98 9.82 11.76
CA LYS A 352 -7.32 9.62 11.19
C LYS A 352 -7.40 10.04 9.72
N TRP A 353 -6.53 10.93 9.27
CA TRP A 353 -6.51 11.48 7.93
C TRP A 353 -5.29 11.04 7.11
N GLN A 354 -4.57 10.02 7.59
CA GLN A 354 -3.49 9.42 6.82
C GLN A 354 -3.94 9.01 5.43
N GLY A 355 -3.01 8.90 4.50
CA GLY A 355 -3.36 8.48 3.15
C GLY A 355 -2.21 8.53 2.15
N VAL A 356 -2.42 7.85 1.06
CA VAL A 356 -1.54 7.89 -0.10
C VAL A 356 -1.76 9.19 -0.85
N PHE A 357 -0.67 9.90 -1.12
CA PHE A 357 -0.64 11.14 -1.90
C PHE A 357 0.01 10.85 -3.25
N ARG A 358 -0.80 10.81 -4.32
CA ARG A 358 -0.31 10.61 -5.69
C ARG A 358 0.13 11.93 -6.28
N TYR A 359 1.30 11.96 -6.91
CA TYR A 359 1.74 13.17 -7.62
C TYR A 359 0.90 13.43 -8.86
N ALA A 360 0.67 14.71 -9.18
CA ALA A 360 -0.05 15.10 -10.40
C ALA A 360 0.72 14.73 -11.66
N GLU A 361 2.05 14.73 -11.56
CA GLU A 361 3.00 14.25 -12.56
C GLU A 361 4.07 13.44 -11.82
N PRO A 362 4.56 12.32 -12.36
CA PRO A 362 5.63 11.55 -11.75
C PRO A 362 6.86 12.42 -11.44
N VAL A 363 7.44 12.25 -10.25
CA VAL A 363 8.61 13.01 -9.82
C VAL A 363 9.87 12.25 -10.19
N ARG A 364 10.60 12.74 -11.19
CA ARG A 364 11.85 12.11 -11.63
C ARG A 364 12.97 12.43 -10.65
N LEU A 365 13.60 11.38 -10.11
CA LEU A 365 14.76 11.45 -9.23
C LEU A 365 15.91 10.63 -9.86
N PRO A 366 17.06 11.27 -10.18
CA PRO A 366 18.19 10.56 -10.77
C PRO A 366 18.91 9.67 -9.77
N LYS A 367 19.63 8.67 -10.25
CA LYS A 367 20.59 7.86 -9.48
C LYS A 367 21.50 8.77 -8.63
N GLY A 368 21.76 8.34 -7.41
CA GLY A 368 22.55 9.12 -6.44
C GLY A 368 21.73 10.14 -5.65
N THR A 369 20.42 10.31 -5.96
CA THR A 369 19.55 11.14 -5.12
C THR A 369 19.39 10.49 -3.75
N LYS A 370 19.56 11.29 -2.69
CA LYS A 370 19.30 10.89 -1.31
C LYS A 370 17.90 11.29 -0.91
N ILE A 371 17.02 10.32 -0.62
CA ILE A 371 15.70 10.55 -0.03
C ILE A 371 15.85 10.48 1.47
N GLU A 372 15.38 11.51 2.17
CA GLU A 372 15.48 11.65 3.63
C GLU A 372 14.09 11.83 4.22
N MET A 373 13.76 11.06 5.26
CA MET A 373 12.61 11.29 6.11
C MET A 373 13.06 11.88 7.45
N GLU A 374 12.29 12.85 7.96
CA GLU A 374 12.45 13.45 9.28
C GLU A 374 11.06 13.56 9.91
N TYR A 375 10.83 12.81 10.98
CA TYR A 375 9.58 12.76 11.71
C TYR A 375 9.76 13.26 13.13
N VAL A 376 8.90 14.17 13.54
CA VAL A 376 8.86 14.72 14.89
C VAL A 376 7.64 14.15 15.62
N TYR A 377 7.86 13.71 16.85
CA TYR A 377 6.84 13.14 17.74
C TYR A 377 6.69 14.02 18.98
N ASP A 378 5.46 14.02 19.53
CA ASP A 378 5.10 14.78 20.73
C ASP A 378 4.45 13.85 21.77
N ASN A 379 5.23 13.44 22.78
CA ASN A 379 4.77 12.62 23.91
C ASN A 379 4.57 13.48 25.17
N SER A 380 4.14 14.72 25.01
CA SER A 380 3.83 15.62 26.13
C SER A 380 2.38 15.50 26.59
N GLU A 381 2.08 16.10 27.76
CA GLU A 381 0.71 16.23 28.28
C GLU A 381 -0.15 17.20 27.43
N ASP A 382 0.49 18.10 26.68
CA ASP A 382 -0.20 19.06 25.80
C ASP A 382 -0.67 18.43 24.48
N ASN A 383 -0.18 17.24 24.14
CA ASN A 383 -0.64 16.51 22.96
C ASN A 383 -1.99 15.84 23.22
N VAL A 384 -3.06 16.48 22.78
CA VAL A 384 -4.45 15.99 22.94
C VAL A 384 -4.72 14.65 22.23
N ALA A 385 -3.86 14.25 21.30
CA ALA A 385 -3.94 12.95 20.62
C ALA A 385 -3.19 11.83 21.35
N ASN A 386 -2.43 12.15 22.41
CA ASN A 386 -1.67 11.15 23.17
C ASN A 386 -2.62 10.10 23.76
N PRO A 387 -2.44 8.81 23.44
CA PRO A 387 -3.32 7.74 23.94
C PRO A 387 -3.14 7.43 25.45
N SER A 388 -2.13 8.02 26.09
CA SER A 388 -1.80 7.81 27.50
C SER A 388 -1.82 9.10 28.30
N TYR A 389 -2.59 9.12 29.40
CA TYR A 389 -2.56 10.24 30.34
C TYR A 389 -2.44 9.71 31.78
N PRO A 390 -1.38 10.04 32.51
CA PRO A 390 -0.21 10.81 32.07
C PRO A 390 0.58 10.09 30.97
N PRO A 391 1.42 10.82 30.21
CA PRO A 391 2.26 10.25 29.15
C PRO A 391 3.11 9.10 29.67
N LYS A 392 3.27 8.06 28.84
CA LYS A 392 4.12 6.90 29.12
C LYS A 392 5.23 6.82 28.08
N ARG A 393 6.31 6.09 28.39
CA ARG A 393 7.35 5.76 27.40
C ARG A 393 6.73 4.95 26.26
N VAL A 394 7.00 5.35 25.02
CA VAL A 394 6.47 4.71 23.81
C VAL A 394 7.64 4.20 22.97
N THR A 395 7.56 2.96 22.53
CA THR A 395 8.51 2.30 21.64
C THR A 395 7.84 1.93 20.32
N SER A 396 8.61 1.41 19.37
CA SER A 396 8.06 0.89 18.11
C SER A 396 7.11 -0.28 18.34
N GLY A 397 6.07 -0.36 17.53
CA GLY A 397 5.13 -1.49 17.51
C GLY A 397 3.84 -1.20 16.78
N ASN A 398 3.01 -2.25 16.67
CA ASN A 398 1.79 -2.25 15.84
C ASN A 398 0.51 -1.91 16.62
N ARG A 399 0.61 -1.54 17.91
CA ARG A 399 -0.56 -1.13 18.69
C ARG A 399 -0.79 0.36 18.52
N ALA A 400 -2.03 0.79 18.67
CA ALA A 400 -2.36 2.22 18.65
C ALA A 400 -1.62 3.05 19.73
N THR A 401 -1.12 2.39 20.80
CA THR A 401 -0.32 2.99 21.88
C THR A 401 1.19 2.96 21.61
N ASP A 402 1.63 2.24 20.62
CA ASP A 402 3.01 2.18 20.15
C ASP A 402 3.22 3.23 19.05
N GLU A 403 4.41 3.34 18.46
CA GLU A 403 4.67 4.24 17.34
C GLU A 403 5.35 3.55 16.17
N MET A 404 5.23 4.18 14.99
CA MET A 404 5.90 3.80 13.74
C MET A 404 6.55 5.01 13.09
N SER A 405 7.61 4.75 12.31
CA SER A 405 8.31 5.78 11.54
C SER A 405 8.50 5.29 10.09
N HIS A 406 7.42 5.26 9.32
CA HIS A 406 7.43 4.71 7.97
C HIS A 406 7.18 5.77 6.90
N LEU A 407 8.02 5.77 5.87
CA LEU A 407 7.82 6.51 4.63
C LEU A 407 7.77 5.54 3.47
N TRP A 408 6.59 5.38 2.89
CA TRP A 408 6.40 4.56 1.71
C TRP A 408 6.42 5.41 0.44
N LEU A 409 7.10 4.93 -0.58
CA LEU A 409 7.15 5.53 -1.91
C LEU A 409 6.78 4.47 -2.95
N GLN A 410 5.82 4.77 -3.81
CA GLN A 410 5.62 3.99 -5.02
C GLN A 410 6.50 4.58 -6.11
N VAL A 411 7.45 3.79 -6.58
CA VAL A 411 8.41 4.22 -7.59
C VAL A 411 8.33 3.34 -8.83
N LEU A 412 8.56 3.95 -9.99
CA LEU A 412 8.82 3.24 -11.24
C LEU A 412 10.32 3.35 -11.52
N PRO A 413 11.09 2.26 -11.41
CA PRO A 413 12.49 2.26 -11.76
C PRO A 413 12.67 2.48 -13.26
N LEU A 414 13.60 3.37 -13.63
CA LEU A 414 13.94 3.65 -15.01
C LEU A 414 15.26 2.96 -15.31
N SER A 415 15.23 1.92 -16.14
CA SER A 415 16.46 1.31 -16.65
C SER A 415 16.68 1.72 -18.09
N SER A 416 17.87 2.18 -18.39
CA SER A 416 18.35 2.34 -19.77
C SER A 416 19.31 1.22 -20.19
N ASP A 417 19.60 0.26 -19.28
CA ASP A 417 20.69 -0.69 -19.47
C ASP A 417 20.26 -2.12 -19.10
N GLU A 418 19.85 -2.88 -20.12
CA GLU A 418 19.52 -4.30 -20.00
C GLU A 418 20.70 -5.16 -19.49
N ALA A 419 21.94 -4.67 -19.61
CA ALA A 419 23.14 -5.38 -19.19
C ALA A 419 23.27 -5.51 -17.65
N HIS A 420 22.56 -4.71 -16.87
CA HIS A 420 22.62 -4.70 -15.41
C HIS A 420 21.44 -5.42 -14.72
N GLY A 421 20.55 -6.07 -15.49
CA GLY A 421 19.40 -6.81 -14.96
C GLY A 421 18.23 -5.92 -14.51
N ASP A 422 17.30 -6.50 -13.74
CA ASP A 422 16.12 -5.77 -13.25
C ASP A 422 16.52 -4.69 -12.24
N PRO A 423 16.25 -3.40 -12.51
CA PRO A 423 16.64 -2.29 -11.63
C PRO A 423 15.96 -2.36 -10.24
N ARG A 424 14.85 -3.11 -10.10
CA ARG A 424 14.18 -3.33 -8.83
C ARG A 424 15.06 -4.10 -7.85
N VAL A 425 15.88 -5.04 -8.36
CA VAL A 425 16.84 -5.79 -7.56
C VAL A 425 17.85 -4.86 -6.88
N LEU A 426 18.34 -3.85 -7.61
CA LEU A 426 19.28 -2.87 -7.05
C LEU A 426 18.62 -1.98 -5.99
N LEU A 427 17.35 -1.59 -6.18
CA LEU A 427 16.59 -0.83 -5.19
C LEU A 427 16.34 -1.66 -3.93
N MET A 428 15.95 -2.94 -4.09
CA MET A 428 15.73 -3.84 -2.96
C MET A 428 17.02 -4.05 -2.17
N GLU A 429 18.16 -4.26 -2.86
CA GLU A 429 19.46 -4.37 -2.20
C GLU A 429 19.81 -3.12 -1.39
N ALA A 430 19.68 -1.94 -2.01
CA ALA A 430 20.00 -0.68 -1.34
C ALA A 430 19.11 -0.47 -0.10
N LEU A 431 17.81 -0.76 -0.24
CA LEU A 431 16.86 -0.66 0.86
C LEU A 431 17.19 -1.65 1.98
N ALA A 432 17.37 -2.93 1.66
CA ALA A 432 17.67 -3.97 2.66
C ALA A 432 18.98 -3.68 3.40
N ARG A 433 20.05 -3.27 2.69
CA ARG A 433 21.32 -2.89 3.33
C ARG A 433 21.13 -1.68 4.26
N ARG A 434 20.38 -0.66 3.82
CA ARG A 434 20.11 0.51 4.64
C ARG A 434 19.27 0.18 5.88
N THR A 435 18.29 -0.71 5.74
CA THR A 435 17.48 -1.20 6.88
C THR A 435 18.37 -1.95 7.88
N LEU A 436 19.29 -2.82 7.43
CA LEU A 436 20.23 -3.54 8.30
C LEU A 436 21.26 -2.62 8.99
N GLU A 437 21.60 -1.48 8.39
CA GLU A 437 22.39 -0.45 9.08
C GLU A 437 21.63 0.17 10.26
N ASN A 438 20.31 0.38 10.13
CA ASN A 438 19.46 0.91 11.18
C ASN A 438 19.09 -0.19 12.20
N ASP A 439 18.70 -1.38 11.74
CA ASP A 439 18.37 -2.55 12.55
C ASP A 439 19.00 -3.85 12.02
N PRO A 440 20.14 -4.27 12.58
CA PRO A 440 20.81 -5.51 12.21
C PRO A 440 20.01 -6.79 12.48
N ASN A 441 18.84 -6.71 13.13
CA ASN A 441 17.95 -7.83 13.40
C ASN A 441 16.61 -7.71 12.64
N ASP A 442 16.55 -6.95 11.56
CA ASP A 442 15.36 -6.88 10.72
C ASP A 442 15.24 -8.16 9.88
N PHE A 443 14.16 -8.91 10.11
CA PHE A 443 13.90 -10.18 9.41
C PHE A 443 13.72 -9.97 7.91
N GLU A 444 12.87 -9.01 7.54
CA GLU A 444 12.52 -8.76 6.13
C GLU A 444 13.75 -8.30 5.33
N ALA A 445 14.59 -7.48 5.92
CA ALA A 445 15.81 -7.01 5.28
C ALA A 445 16.81 -8.15 5.04
N HIS A 446 17.00 -9.06 6.02
CA HIS A 446 17.82 -10.25 5.83
C HIS A 446 17.24 -11.16 4.74
N TYR A 447 15.95 -11.45 4.80
CA TYR A 447 15.26 -12.30 3.83
C TYR A 447 15.36 -11.75 2.40
N ASN A 448 15.06 -10.44 2.23
CA ASN A 448 15.14 -9.78 0.93
C ASN A 448 16.58 -9.70 0.39
N LEU A 449 17.56 -9.44 1.25
CA LEU A 449 18.95 -9.41 0.83
C LEU A 449 19.46 -10.80 0.43
N ALA A 450 19.03 -11.85 1.12
CA ALA A 450 19.32 -13.23 0.72
C ALA A 450 18.80 -13.56 -0.68
N ALA A 451 17.55 -13.16 -0.99
CA ALA A 451 16.98 -13.35 -2.32
C ALA A 451 17.74 -12.57 -3.40
N VAL A 452 18.14 -11.34 -3.11
CA VAL A 452 18.98 -10.53 -4.02
C VAL A 452 20.33 -11.22 -4.28
N GLU A 453 21.01 -11.69 -3.22
CA GLU A 453 22.29 -12.37 -3.37
C GLU A 453 22.15 -13.70 -4.14
N GLN A 454 21.04 -14.42 -3.94
CA GLN A 454 20.71 -15.61 -4.72
C GLN A 454 20.49 -15.29 -6.22
N MET A 455 19.77 -14.22 -6.55
CA MET A 455 19.57 -13.78 -7.93
C MET A 455 20.89 -13.36 -8.62
N LYS A 456 21.85 -12.83 -7.85
CA LYS A 456 23.20 -12.51 -8.31
C LYS A 456 24.12 -13.74 -8.44
N GLY A 457 23.66 -14.92 -8.00
CA GLY A 457 24.47 -16.14 -7.97
C GLY A 457 25.42 -16.25 -6.77
N ASN A 458 25.31 -15.35 -5.80
CA ASN A 458 26.13 -15.33 -4.58
C ASN A 458 25.56 -16.26 -3.50
N VAL A 459 25.45 -17.55 -3.83
CA VAL A 459 24.73 -18.56 -3.01
C VAL A 459 25.21 -18.60 -1.55
N ALA A 460 26.52 -18.44 -1.31
CA ALA A 460 27.05 -18.47 0.06
C ALA A 460 26.51 -17.30 0.91
N GLN A 461 26.49 -16.08 0.37
CA GLN A 461 25.96 -14.91 1.03
C GLN A 461 24.44 -14.99 1.21
N ALA A 462 23.75 -15.57 0.20
CA ALA A 462 22.31 -15.83 0.31
C ALA A 462 22.01 -16.75 1.53
N ILE A 463 22.76 -17.84 1.68
CA ILE A 463 22.61 -18.75 2.83
C ILE A 463 22.85 -18.03 4.15
N GLU A 464 23.91 -17.22 4.29
CA GLU A 464 24.19 -16.45 5.51
C GLU A 464 23.02 -15.55 5.91
N HIS A 465 22.44 -14.84 4.95
CA HIS A 465 21.31 -13.96 5.21
C HIS A 465 20.01 -14.74 5.46
N TYR A 466 19.73 -15.84 4.75
CA TYR A 466 18.58 -16.70 5.06
C TYR A 466 18.71 -17.33 6.45
N GLU A 467 19.90 -17.79 6.87
CA GLU A 467 20.14 -18.29 8.23
C GLU A 467 19.87 -17.23 9.29
N ALA A 468 20.28 -15.97 9.04
CA ALA A 468 19.98 -14.85 9.92
C ALA A 468 18.45 -14.62 10.01
N ALA A 469 17.74 -14.63 8.89
CA ALA A 469 16.29 -14.49 8.86
C ALA A 469 15.58 -15.63 9.62
N VAL A 470 15.94 -16.88 9.35
CA VAL A 470 15.35 -18.04 10.04
C VAL A 470 15.67 -18.04 11.54
N LYS A 471 16.83 -17.52 11.96
CA LYS A 471 17.15 -17.35 13.38
C LYS A 471 16.22 -16.34 14.06
N LEU A 472 15.79 -15.31 13.35
CA LEU A 472 14.87 -14.29 13.86
C LEU A 472 13.42 -14.79 13.92
N ARG A 473 13.00 -15.57 12.90
CA ARG A 473 11.65 -16.19 12.82
C ARG A 473 11.78 -17.67 12.47
N PRO A 474 12.02 -18.57 13.45
CA PRO A 474 12.36 -19.96 13.20
C PRO A 474 11.26 -20.82 12.54
N ASP A 475 10.01 -20.43 12.70
CA ASP A 475 8.81 -21.09 12.17
C ASP A 475 8.23 -20.43 10.92
N HIS A 476 8.94 -19.47 10.31
CA HIS A 476 8.48 -18.83 9.08
C HIS A 476 8.65 -19.78 7.89
N ALA A 477 7.53 -20.32 7.36
CA ALA A 477 7.54 -21.38 6.36
C ALA A 477 8.32 -21.01 5.10
N VAL A 478 8.07 -19.82 4.54
CA VAL A 478 8.70 -19.36 3.29
C VAL A 478 10.21 -19.18 3.46
N ALA A 479 10.67 -18.60 4.59
CA ALA A 479 12.10 -18.42 4.82
C ALA A 479 12.84 -19.76 5.00
N ASN A 480 12.24 -20.72 5.69
CA ASN A 480 12.80 -22.07 5.82
C ASN A 480 12.87 -22.79 4.47
N ASN A 481 11.83 -22.66 3.64
CA ASN A 481 11.85 -23.22 2.28
C ASN A 481 12.95 -22.57 1.42
N ALA A 482 13.08 -21.24 1.45
CA ALA A 482 14.09 -20.51 0.69
C ALA A 482 15.52 -20.90 1.12
N LEU A 483 15.78 -21.02 2.44
CA LEU A 483 17.06 -21.51 2.97
C LEU A 483 17.33 -22.95 2.52
N GLY A 484 16.30 -23.82 2.60
CA GLY A 484 16.40 -25.19 2.11
C GLY A 484 16.77 -25.28 0.63
N ALA A 485 16.14 -24.44 -0.21
CA ALA A 485 16.42 -24.38 -1.64
C ALA A 485 17.87 -23.89 -1.93
N ALA A 486 18.34 -22.87 -1.22
CA ALA A 486 19.70 -22.37 -1.35
C ALA A 486 20.75 -23.41 -0.90
N LEU A 487 20.46 -24.15 0.19
CA LEU A 487 21.31 -25.23 0.67
C LEU A 487 21.35 -26.42 -0.31
N LEU A 488 20.20 -26.80 -0.88
CA LEU A 488 20.12 -27.83 -1.91
C LEU A 488 20.93 -27.44 -3.15
N ALA A 489 20.80 -26.22 -3.62
CA ALA A 489 21.58 -25.69 -4.73
C ALA A 489 23.10 -25.67 -4.45
N SER A 490 23.50 -25.54 -3.19
CA SER A 490 24.91 -25.63 -2.77
C SER A 490 25.42 -27.07 -2.51
N GLY A 491 24.56 -28.09 -2.72
CA GLY A 491 24.89 -29.51 -2.49
C GLY A 491 24.77 -29.97 -1.03
N LYS A 492 24.25 -29.13 -0.12
CA LYS A 492 24.03 -29.47 1.30
C LYS A 492 22.66 -30.13 1.51
N THR A 493 22.43 -31.25 0.82
CA THR A 493 21.11 -31.89 0.72
C THR A 493 20.51 -32.30 2.07
N GLU A 494 21.29 -32.84 2.99
CA GLU A 494 20.79 -33.26 4.30
C GLU A 494 20.33 -32.07 5.16
N GLU A 495 21.02 -30.91 5.04
CA GLU A 495 20.63 -29.69 5.72
C GLU A 495 19.34 -29.12 5.10
N ALA A 496 19.26 -29.12 3.76
CA ALA A 496 18.07 -28.67 3.04
C ALA A 496 16.81 -29.44 3.47
N VAL A 497 16.88 -30.77 3.55
CA VAL A 497 15.78 -31.63 4.01
C VAL A 497 15.25 -31.22 5.39
N ARG A 498 16.14 -30.82 6.31
CA ARG A 498 15.72 -30.37 7.64
C ARG A 498 14.88 -29.10 7.57
N TYR A 499 15.31 -28.13 6.78
CA TYR A 499 14.60 -26.85 6.66
C TYR A 499 13.28 -26.98 5.90
N PHE A 500 13.20 -27.80 4.85
CA PHE A 500 11.93 -28.10 4.19
C PHE A 500 10.92 -28.75 5.14
N ARG A 501 11.36 -29.68 6.00
CA ARG A 501 10.50 -30.28 7.03
C ARG A 501 10.01 -29.24 8.06
N VAL A 502 10.83 -28.24 8.43
CA VAL A 502 10.38 -27.14 9.29
C VAL A 502 9.33 -26.32 8.57
N ALA A 503 9.52 -26.00 7.29
CA ALA A 503 8.55 -25.27 6.47
C ALA A 503 7.20 -26.01 6.40
N ILE A 504 7.21 -27.33 6.13
CA ILE A 504 6.00 -28.16 6.10
C ILE A 504 5.34 -28.26 7.47
N LYS A 505 6.11 -28.34 8.56
CA LYS A 505 5.55 -28.36 9.91
C LYS A 505 4.82 -27.06 10.23
N ALA A 506 5.37 -25.91 9.79
CA ALA A 506 4.77 -24.60 9.97
C ALA A 506 3.52 -24.40 9.09
N ARG A 507 3.59 -24.90 7.84
CA ARG A 507 2.50 -24.80 6.86
C ARG A 507 2.34 -26.14 6.11
N PRO A 508 1.45 -27.05 6.58
CA PRO A 508 1.29 -28.40 6.03
C PRO A 508 0.75 -28.50 4.59
N ASP A 509 0.23 -27.42 4.05
CA ASP A 509 -0.27 -27.30 2.67
C ASP A 509 0.63 -26.41 1.79
N TYR A 510 1.91 -26.26 2.17
CA TYR A 510 2.87 -25.46 1.40
C TYR A 510 3.43 -26.27 0.23
N PHE A 511 2.89 -26.01 -0.97
CA PHE A 511 3.26 -26.73 -2.19
C PHE A 511 4.79 -26.76 -2.42
N ASP A 512 5.46 -25.60 -2.39
CA ASP A 512 6.89 -25.50 -2.71
C ASP A 512 7.76 -26.29 -1.74
N ALA A 513 7.40 -26.31 -0.46
CA ALA A 513 8.15 -27.08 0.53
C ALA A 513 8.03 -28.58 0.30
N HIS A 514 6.84 -29.10 -0.02
CA HIS A 514 6.65 -30.51 -0.39
C HIS A 514 7.38 -30.85 -1.69
N TYR A 515 7.24 -30.00 -2.70
CA TYR A 515 7.92 -30.19 -3.98
C TYR A 515 9.44 -30.21 -3.83
N ASN A 516 10.00 -29.20 -3.14
CA ASN A 516 11.44 -29.09 -2.92
C ASN A 516 11.99 -30.21 -2.02
N LEU A 517 11.23 -30.63 -0.99
CA LEU A 517 11.60 -31.80 -0.16
C LEU A 517 11.63 -33.08 -1.01
N GLY A 518 10.63 -33.25 -1.90
CA GLY A 518 10.63 -34.38 -2.84
C GLY A 518 11.89 -34.42 -3.71
N LEU A 519 12.30 -33.29 -4.27
CA LEU A 519 13.53 -33.16 -5.06
C LEU A 519 14.79 -33.42 -4.21
N ALA A 520 14.84 -32.94 -2.98
CA ALA A 520 15.96 -33.16 -2.07
C ALA A 520 16.09 -34.62 -1.63
N LEU A 521 14.97 -35.30 -1.38
CA LEU A 521 14.94 -36.73 -1.06
C LEU A 521 15.37 -37.59 -2.25
N HIS A 522 14.94 -37.21 -3.46
CA HIS A 522 15.43 -37.87 -4.68
C HIS A 522 16.94 -37.73 -4.83
N ALA A 523 17.49 -36.54 -4.63
CA ALA A 523 18.92 -36.29 -4.67
C ALA A 523 19.71 -37.06 -3.60
N SER A 524 19.08 -37.45 -2.49
CA SER A 524 19.67 -38.30 -1.44
C SER A 524 19.43 -39.82 -1.65
N GLY A 525 18.68 -40.19 -2.70
CA GLY A 525 18.37 -41.60 -3.03
C GLY A 525 17.15 -42.16 -2.28
N ASP A 526 16.41 -41.36 -1.54
CA ASP A 526 15.14 -41.75 -0.90
C ASP A 526 13.96 -41.59 -1.87
N VAL A 527 13.84 -42.53 -2.81
CA VAL A 527 12.78 -42.53 -3.82
C VAL A 527 11.38 -42.70 -3.20
N ASN A 528 11.27 -43.45 -2.09
CA ASN A 528 9.98 -43.60 -1.40
C ASN A 528 9.50 -42.28 -0.78
N GLY A 529 10.38 -41.60 -0.06
CA GLY A 529 10.09 -40.26 0.45
C GLY A 529 9.79 -39.25 -0.66
N THR A 530 10.50 -39.33 -1.79
CA THR A 530 10.22 -38.53 -3.00
C THR A 530 8.77 -38.70 -3.48
N ILE A 531 8.31 -39.96 -3.61
CA ILE A 531 6.95 -40.27 -4.06
C ILE A 531 5.91 -39.71 -3.06
N GLU A 532 6.17 -39.85 -1.76
CA GLU A 532 5.26 -39.34 -0.71
C GLU A 532 5.11 -37.85 -0.81
N GLU A 533 6.21 -37.09 -0.84
CA GLU A 533 6.20 -35.63 -0.84
C GLU A 533 5.67 -35.04 -2.16
N LEU A 534 6.07 -35.60 -3.32
CA LEU A 534 5.54 -35.18 -4.62
C LEU A 534 4.06 -35.52 -4.76
N SER A 535 3.57 -36.62 -4.17
CA SER A 535 2.14 -36.93 -4.12
C SER A 535 1.38 -35.93 -3.28
N MET A 536 1.98 -35.38 -2.22
CA MET A 536 1.39 -34.27 -1.46
C MET A 536 1.38 -32.99 -2.30
N ALA A 537 2.48 -32.64 -2.96
CA ALA A 537 2.54 -31.48 -3.85
C ALA A 537 1.44 -31.52 -4.93
N VAL A 538 1.26 -32.66 -5.59
CA VAL A 538 0.19 -32.86 -6.60
C VAL A 538 -1.21 -32.71 -6.00
N ARG A 539 -1.43 -33.16 -4.75
CA ARG A 539 -2.73 -32.95 -4.06
C ARG A 539 -3.00 -31.49 -3.75
N ILE A 540 -1.96 -30.74 -3.36
CA ILE A 540 -2.07 -29.32 -3.05
C ILE A 540 -2.29 -28.51 -4.34
N SER A 541 -1.50 -28.80 -5.39
CA SER A 541 -1.59 -28.13 -6.69
C SER A 541 -1.83 -29.14 -7.82
N PRO A 542 -3.09 -29.56 -8.07
CA PRO A 542 -3.42 -30.60 -9.06
C PRO A 542 -3.17 -30.22 -10.51
N ARG A 543 -2.73 -29.00 -10.78
CA ARG A 543 -2.44 -28.49 -12.12
C ARG A 543 -0.95 -28.16 -12.31
N ASP A 544 -0.08 -28.50 -11.37
CA ASP A 544 1.33 -28.29 -11.53
C ASP A 544 1.95 -29.38 -12.40
N VAL A 545 2.45 -28.98 -13.56
CA VAL A 545 3.00 -29.88 -14.58
C VAL A 545 4.29 -30.54 -14.08
N SER A 546 5.14 -29.78 -13.40
CA SER A 546 6.43 -30.26 -12.92
C SER A 546 6.28 -31.28 -11.81
N ALA A 547 5.32 -31.07 -10.89
CA ALA A 547 5.04 -32.01 -9.81
C ALA A 547 4.54 -33.34 -10.36
N HIS A 548 3.59 -33.36 -11.31
CA HIS A 548 3.12 -34.54 -11.97
C HIS A 548 4.24 -35.29 -12.73
N ALA A 549 5.08 -34.54 -13.46
CA ALA A 549 6.17 -35.13 -14.22
C ALA A 549 7.25 -35.74 -13.31
N ASN A 550 7.65 -35.04 -12.23
CA ASN A 550 8.62 -35.57 -11.27
C ASN A 550 8.07 -36.76 -10.47
N LEU A 551 6.78 -36.72 -10.08
CA LEU A 551 6.14 -37.90 -9.44
C LEU A 551 6.11 -39.07 -10.39
N GLY A 552 5.76 -38.87 -11.66
CA GLY A 552 5.78 -39.93 -12.68
C GLY A 552 7.19 -40.53 -12.88
N ALA A 553 8.22 -39.70 -12.90
CA ALA A 553 9.60 -40.17 -12.99
C ALA A 553 10.00 -41.03 -11.78
N ALA A 554 9.72 -40.58 -10.55
CA ALA A 554 10.03 -41.32 -9.32
C ALA A 554 9.24 -42.64 -9.23
N LEU A 555 7.99 -42.69 -9.67
CA LEU A 555 7.19 -43.90 -9.75
C LEU A 555 7.76 -44.89 -10.77
N ALA A 556 8.25 -44.42 -11.91
CA ALA A 556 8.88 -45.26 -12.92
C ALA A 556 10.18 -45.89 -12.41
N GLU A 557 10.98 -45.14 -11.68
CA GLU A 557 12.21 -45.60 -11.04
C GLU A 557 11.94 -46.76 -10.05
N MET A 558 10.79 -46.72 -9.37
CA MET A 558 10.33 -47.80 -8.48
C MET A 558 9.61 -48.96 -9.22
N GLY A 559 9.57 -48.94 -10.55
CA GLY A 559 8.88 -49.95 -11.35
C GLY A 559 7.34 -49.86 -11.31
N ARG A 560 6.77 -48.80 -10.78
CA ARG A 560 5.33 -48.57 -10.68
C ARG A 560 4.80 -47.93 -12.00
N PHE A 561 5.07 -48.62 -13.12
CA PHE A 561 4.90 -48.06 -14.47
C PHE A 561 3.48 -47.57 -14.77
N LYS A 562 2.43 -48.28 -14.33
CA LYS A 562 1.05 -47.88 -14.56
C LYS A 562 0.71 -46.55 -13.87
N GLU A 563 1.19 -46.35 -12.66
CA GLU A 563 0.98 -45.12 -11.90
C GLU A 563 1.84 -43.99 -12.49
N ALA A 564 3.09 -44.28 -12.84
CA ALA A 564 3.97 -43.35 -13.55
C ALA A 564 3.33 -42.84 -14.84
N GLN A 565 2.80 -43.75 -15.69
CA GLN A 565 2.12 -43.38 -16.91
C GLN A 565 0.95 -42.45 -16.65
N ALA A 566 0.12 -42.73 -15.63
CA ALA A 566 -1.04 -41.89 -15.31
C ALA A 566 -0.63 -40.47 -14.91
N GLU A 567 0.44 -40.31 -14.13
CA GLU A 567 0.93 -38.99 -13.72
C GLU A 567 1.57 -38.22 -14.90
N LEU A 568 2.35 -38.87 -15.76
CA LEU A 568 2.95 -38.29 -16.94
C LEU A 568 1.87 -37.85 -17.98
N GLU A 569 0.82 -38.66 -18.15
CA GLU A 569 -0.32 -38.31 -18.99
C GLU A 569 -1.10 -37.11 -18.43
N ARG A 570 -1.21 -36.97 -17.11
CA ARG A 570 -1.78 -35.75 -16.47
C ARG A 570 -0.92 -34.52 -16.75
N ALA A 571 0.41 -34.64 -16.60
CA ALA A 571 1.34 -33.55 -16.95
C ALA A 571 1.12 -33.10 -18.41
N LEU A 572 1.04 -34.04 -19.36
CA LEU A 572 0.82 -33.75 -20.78
C LEU A 572 -0.61 -33.27 -21.10
N ALA A 573 -1.60 -33.59 -20.28
CA ALA A 573 -2.94 -33.04 -20.41
C ALA A 573 -3.00 -31.56 -19.99
N ILE A 574 -2.12 -31.14 -19.07
CA ILE A 574 -1.99 -29.75 -18.62
C ILE A 574 -1.12 -28.96 -19.60
N ASP A 575 0.08 -29.48 -19.92
CA ASP A 575 0.97 -28.93 -20.97
C ASP A 575 1.40 -30.01 -21.96
N PRO A 576 0.77 -30.07 -23.14
CA PRO A 576 1.11 -31.03 -24.19
C PRO A 576 2.55 -30.97 -24.69
N ASN A 577 3.27 -29.88 -24.43
CA ASN A 577 4.63 -29.67 -24.90
C ASN A 577 5.69 -29.93 -23.83
N TYR A 578 5.31 -30.37 -22.63
CA TYR A 578 6.25 -30.59 -21.54
C TYR A 578 7.19 -31.76 -21.84
N GLN A 579 8.42 -31.42 -22.20
CA GLN A 579 9.38 -32.35 -22.79
C GLN A 579 9.70 -33.54 -21.86
N MET A 580 10.01 -33.27 -20.57
CA MET A 580 10.38 -34.30 -19.60
C MET A 580 9.28 -35.38 -19.44
N ALA A 581 7.99 -34.95 -19.39
CA ALA A 581 6.90 -35.93 -19.27
C ALA A 581 6.76 -36.80 -20.52
N ARG A 582 6.99 -36.24 -21.71
CA ARG A 582 6.96 -36.96 -22.97
C ARG A 582 8.08 -37.98 -23.04
N GLU A 583 9.32 -37.57 -22.75
CA GLU A 583 10.50 -38.45 -22.77
C GLU A 583 10.36 -39.63 -21.79
N ASN A 584 9.91 -39.35 -20.56
CA ASN A 584 9.69 -40.39 -19.56
C ASN A 584 8.55 -41.35 -19.96
N LEU A 585 7.48 -40.85 -20.54
CA LEU A 585 6.38 -41.69 -21.02
C LEU A 585 6.80 -42.62 -22.18
N ASP A 586 7.61 -42.10 -23.11
CA ASP A 586 8.16 -42.90 -24.21
C ASP A 586 9.14 -43.99 -23.71
N ALA A 587 9.95 -43.66 -22.71
CA ALA A 587 10.86 -44.64 -22.06
C ALA A 587 10.08 -45.79 -21.41
N ILE A 588 9.00 -45.51 -20.69
CA ILE A 588 8.12 -46.55 -20.07
C ILE A 588 7.53 -47.44 -21.17
N LYS A 589 6.94 -46.86 -22.21
CA LYS A 589 6.34 -47.61 -23.33
C LYS A 589 7.34 -48.44 -24.10
N GLY A 590 8.63 -48.01 -24.14
CA GLY A 590 9.74 -48.76 -24.74
C GLY A 590 10.19 -49.95 -23.91
N SER A 591 10.08 -49.87 -22.59
CA SER A 591 10.46 -50.96 -21.65
C SER A 591 9.39 -52.06 -21.50
N GLU A 592 8.16 -51.80 -21.91
CA GLU A 592 7.06 -52.79 -21.91
C GLU A 592 7.01 -53.62 -23.22
N ARG A 593 7.84 -53.27 -24.20
CA ARG A 593 8.02 -54.03 -25.47
C ARG A 593 9.22 -54.98 -25.38
#